data_749aaeac9c096bf504331e29ec119c00
#
_entry.id   749aaeac9c096bf504331e29ec119c00
#
_cell.length_a   1.000
_cell.length_b   1.000
_cell.length_c   1.000
_cell.angle_alpha   90.00
_cell.angle_beta   90.00
_cell.angle_gamma   90.00
#
_symmetry.space_group_name_H-M   'P 1'
#
loop_
_entity.id
_entity.type
_entity.pdbx_description
1 polymer ?
#
loop_
_entity_poly.entity_id
_entity_poly.type
_entity_poly.pdbx_seq_one_letter_code
_entity_poly.pdbx_strand_id
1 'polypeptide(L)'
;MRTTLAIGISLAVAAAGVFAFSPRHSAPLAPTRIPVDNMNITSLQSSTAGIIAAGELGHILVSRDQGQSWQQASVDKQRNALITRVRFTDANHGLAIGHEGWILQTQDGGQSWHEISFGEFGSTPLLSLEQQSNGDWLTSGAFGYYRKSADKGDSWQDLPPPKGLDWHLNSLVPANTGQTWLLAGEAGTLLRSDTGGNDWQIVEPFYDGSFYGGVHLGGERWLVYGMRGNIFRSDDNGHNWQRLNFNIPVSLFTHEVLDNGKILLGGQGGFVVSTLDQGDSFTILRRGGRLAITDIHPLENGSLLLASDKGLFTFDHNFKSVENNSKQETTNNTAIGDSNQLATQQHTKKPGV
;
A
#
# COMPACT_ATOMS: atom_id res chain seq x y z
N MET A 1 47.04 45.94 -37.30
CA MET A 1 45.84 46.33 -36.54
C MET A 1 44.57 45.49 -36.82
N ARG A 2 44.16 45.30 -38.09
CA ARG A 2 42.97 44.50 -38.42
C ARG A 2 43.11 43.02 -38.11
N THR A 3 44.24 42.39 -38.34
CA THR A 3 44.54 40.99 -38.07
C THR A 3 44.57 40.67 -36.57
N THR A 4 45.13 41.54 -35.76
CA THR A 4 45.19 41.40 -34.30
C THR A 4 43.80 41.51 -33.65
N LEU A 5 42.95 42.39 -34.20
CA LEU A 5 41.56 42.53 -33.76
C LEU A 5 40.73 41.26 -34.11
N ALA A 6 40.89 40.71 -35.31
CA ALA A 6 40.20 39.49 -35.75
C ALA A 6 40.60 38.28 -34.88
N ILE A 7 41.87 38.11 -34.56
CA ILE A 7 42.36 37.04 -33.66
C ILE A 7 41.76 37.21 -32.25
N GLY A 8 41.71 38.45 -31.74
CA GLY A 8 41.11 38.71 -30.42
C GLY A 8 39.64 38.34 -30.35
N ILE A 9 38.87 38.69 -31.40
CA ILE A 9 37.45 38.32 -31.47
C ILE A 9 37.26 36.80 -31.57
N SER A 10 38.06 36.11 -32.38
CA SER A 10 37.99 34.66 -32.53
C SER A 10 38.30 33.94 -31.22
N LEU A 11 39.29 34.38 -30.46
CA LEU A 11 39.62 33.84 -29.14
C LEU A 11 38.49 34.08 -28.10
N ALA A 12 37.90 35.27 -28.14
CA ALA A 12 36.77 35.57 -27.25
C ALA A 12 35.52 34.70 -27.56
N VAL A 13 35.23 34.48 -28.84
CA VAL A 13 34.12 33.57 -29.25
C VAL A 13 34.45 32.14 -28.86
N ALA A 14 35.66 31.67 -29.04
CA ALA A 14 36.07 30.31 -28.62
C ALA A 14 35.97 30.14 -27.10
N ALA A 15 36.44 31.13 -26.31
CA ALA A 15 36.35 31.12 -24.87
C ALA A 15 34.89 31.13 -24.38
N ALA A 16 34.03 31.95 -25.01
CA ALA A 16 32.57 31.97 -24.73
C ALA A 16 31.93 30.63 -25.08
N GLY A 17 32.32 29.99 -26.18
CA GLY A 17 31.86 28.65 -26.55
C GLY A 17 32.27 27.60 -25.52
N VAL A 18 33.54 27.57 -25.11
CA VAL A 18 34.01 26.66 -24.05
C VAL A 18 33.23 26.89 -22.74
N PHE A 19 33.02 28.14 -22.36
CA PHE A 19 32.26 28.48 -21.16
C PHE A 19 30.76 28.05 -21.24
N ALA A 20 30.14 28.26 -22.41
CA ALA A 20 28.72 27.93 -22.61
C ALA A 20 28.48 26.42 -22.63
N PHE A 21 29.42 25.66 -23.18
CA PHE A 21 29.32 24.19 -23.32
C PHE A 21 30.12 23.41 -22.28
N SER A 22 30.77 24.07 -21.31
CA SER A 22 31.40 23.38 -20.20
C SER A 22 30.37 22.67 -19.33
N PRO A 23 30.57 21.39 -18.97
CA PRO A 23 29.71 20.69 -18.04
C PRO A 23 29.64 21.47 -16.72
N ARG A 24 28.47 21.99 -16.37
CA ARG A 24 28.27 22.61 -15.06
C ARG A 24 27.89 21.49 -14.09
N HIS A 25 28.67 21.34 -13.05
CA HIS A 25 28.26 20.51 -11.92
C HIS A 25 27.04 21.19 -11.28
N SER A 26 25.84 20.70 -11.60
CA SER A 26 24.65 21.06 -10.80
C SER A 26 24.89 20.55 -9.39
N ALA A 27 24.59 21.36 -8.38
CA ALA A 27 24.58 20.88 -7.02
C ALA A 27 23.68 19.64 -6.95
N PRO A 28 24.05 18.61 -6.17
CA PRO A 28 23.18 17.47 -5.95
C PRO A 28 21.80 17.98 -5.54
N LEU A 29 20.76 17.47 -6.17
CA LEU A 29 19.39 17.78 -5.74
C LEU A 29 19.28 17.43 -4.26
N ALA A 30 18.64 18.28 -3.49
CA ALA A 30 18.31 17.96 -2.10
C ALA A 30 17.59 16.59 -2.07
N PRO A 31 17.86 15.73 -1.08
CA PRO A 31 17.18 14.45 -0.96
C PRO A 31 15.68 14.69 -1.04
N THR A 32 15.02 14.04 -1.98
CA THR A 32 13.56 14.15 -2.13
C THR A 32 12.93 13.60 -0.86
N ARG A 33 12.30 14.45 -0.08
CA ARG A 33 11.50 14.01 1.08
C ARG A 33 10.26 13.35 0.52
N ILE A 34 10.09 12.05 0.76
CA ILE A 34 8.91 11.32 0.31
C ILE A 34 7.71 11.85 1.09
N PRO A 35 6.72 12.45 0.43
CA PRO A 35 5.57 12.99 1.11
C PRO A 35 4.58 11.87 1.46
N VAL A 36 4.84 11.13 2.55
CA VAL A 36 3.96 10.06 3.06
C VAL A 36 2.52 10.52 3.20
N ASP A 37 2.33 11.83 3.38
CA ASP A 37 1.05 12.51 3.56
C ASP A 37 0.22 12.64 2.25
N ASN A 38 0.79 12.34 1.09
CA ASN A 38 0.13 12.49 -0.22
C ASN A 38 0.36 11.33 -1.18
N MET A 39 0.90 10.23 -0.68
CA MET A 39 1.31 9.08 -1.46
C MET A 39 0.24 8.00 -1.38
N ASN A 40 -0.06 7.34 -2.49
CA ASN A 40 -0.93 6.16 -2.47
C ASN A 40 -0.20 5.00 -1.81
N ILE A 41 -0.64 4.63 -0.61
CA ILE A 41 -0.15 3.47 0.14
C ILE A 41 -1.19 2.35 0.01
N THR A 42 -0.76 1.17 -0.37
CA THR A 42 -1.63 0.03 -0.69
C THR A 42 -1.53 -1.10 0.32
N SER A 43 -0.45 -1.17 1.09
CA SER A 43 -0.22 -2.26 2.03
C SER A 43 0.56 -1.80 3.26
N LEU A 44 0.14 -2.30 4.42
CA LEU A 44 0.77 -2.13 5.73
C LEU A 44 1.04 -3.50 6.34
N GLN A 45 2.25 -3.72 6.89
CA GLN A 45 2.62 -4.97 7.56
C GLN A 45 3.59 -4.71 8.71
N SER A 46 3.49 -5.50 9.78
CA SER A 46 4.51 -5.53 10.84
C SER A 46 5.64 -6.48 10.52
N SER A 47 6.85 -6.12 10.93
CA SER A 47 8.07 -6.92 10.82
C SER A 47 9.04 -6.64 11.97
N THR A 48 10.21 -7.30 12.00
CA THR A 48 11.29 -6.96 12.96
C THR A 48 11.88 -5.56 12.73
N ALA A 49 11.80 -5.03 11.52
CA ALA A 49 12.29 -3.68 11.24
C ALA A 49 11.31 -2.59 11.71
N GLY A 50 10.06 -2.94 12.02
CA GLY A 50 8.98 -2.04 12.37
C GLY A 50 7.76 -2.22 11.47
N ILE A 51 7.01 -1.15 11.24
CA ILE A 51 5.87 -1.15 10.33
C ILE A 51 6.37 -0.85 8.91
N ILE A 52 6.00 -1.71 7.98
CA ILE A 52 6.29 -1.56 6.55
C ILE A 52 5.06 -0.96 5.87
N ALA A 53 5.26 0.11 5.11
CA ALA A 53 4.25 0.70 4.23
C ALA A 53 4.76 0.67 2.79
N ALA A 54 3.94 0.19 1.86
CA ALA A 54 4.33 0.09 0.45
C ALA A 54 3.23 0.62 -0.47
N GLY A 55 3.61 1.11 -1.66
CA GLY A 55 2.62 1.65 -2.59
C GLY A 55 3.21 2.30 -3.83
N GLU A 56 2.84 3.55 -4.05
CA GLU A 56 3.07 4.33 -5.26
C GLU A 56 4.55 4.40 -5.64
N LEU A 57 4.83 4.34 -6.96
CA LEU A 57 6.17 4.42 -7.55
C LEU A 57 7.18 3.41 -6.98
N GLY A 58 6.69 2.30 -6.39
CA GLY A 58 7.54 1.26 -5.83
C GLY A 58 8.22 1.63 -4.52
N HIS A 59 7.72 2.66 -3.84
CA HIS A 59 8.25 3.01 -2.54
C HIS A 59 7.85 1.98 -1.49
N ILE A 60 8.85 1.56 -0.71
CA ILE A 60 8.68 0.78 0.51
C ILE A 60 9.29 1.58 1.64
N LEU A 61 8.53 1.82 2.69
CA LEU A 61 8.89 2.66 3.82
C LEU A 61 8.87 1.83 5.10
N VAL A 62 9.74 2.17 6.04
CA VAL A 62 9.86 1.53 7.35
C VAL A 62 9.65 2.57 8.43
N SER A 63 8.76 2.30 9.37
CA SER A 63 8.60 3.07 10.60
C SER A 63 9.01 2.24 11.81
N ARG A 64 9.90 2.78 12.64
CA ARG A 64 10.34 2.16 13.90
C ARG A 64 9.68 2.76 15.13
N ASP A 65 8.80 3.70 14.96
CA ASP A 65 8.19 4.53 15.98
C ASP A 65 6.66 4.58 15.87
N GLN A 66 6.05 3.44 15.48
CA GLN A 66 4.60 3.26 15.39
C GLN A 66 3.94 4.25 14.41
N GLY A 67 4.60 4.51 13.26
CA GLY A 67 4.06 5.34 12.18
C GLY A 67 4.28 6.84 12.34
N GLN A 68 5.07 7.30 13.34
CA GLN A 68 5.36 8.72 13.54
C GLN A 68 6.36 9.26 12.52
N SER A 69 7.38 8.45 12.18
CA SER A 69 8.34 8.79 11.12
C SER A 69 8.60 7.60 10.20
N TRP A 70 9.02 7.90 8.97
CA TRP A 70 9.19 6.93 7.90
C TRP A 70 10.53 7.11 7.20
N GLN A 71 11.20 5.99 6.95
CA GLN A 71 12.45 5.92 6.20
C GLN A 71 12.26 5.02 4.97
N GLN A 72 12.87 5.40 3.84
CA GLN A 72 12.88 4.58 2.64
C GLN A 72 13.66 3.30 2.89
N ALA A 73 13.07 2.13 2.61
CA ALA A 73 13.79 0.87 2.52
C ALA A 73 14.73 0.87 1.30
N SER A 74 15.79 0.07 1.37
CA SER A 74 16.67 -0.13 0.21
C SER A 74 16.01 -1.11 -0.77
N VAL A 75 15.89 -0.72 -2.03
CA VAL A 75 15.43 -1.60 -3.13
C VAL A 75 16.55 -1.66 -4.15
N ASP A 76 17.05 -2.86 -4.45
CA ASP A 76 18.23 -3.03 -5.31
C ASP A 76 17.99 -2.53 -6.74
N LYS A 77 16.76 -2.65 -7.24
CA LYS A 77 16.32 -2.12 -8.52
C LYS A 77 15.02 -1.35 -8.35
N GLN A 78 15.12 -0.06 -8.09
CA GLN A 78 13.95 0.81 -7.98
C GLN A 78 13.21 0.90 -9.32
N ARG A 79 11.93 0.53 -9.31
CA ARG A 79 10.99 0.64 -10.42
C ARG A 79 9.93 1.71 -10.09
N ASN A 80 9.33 2.30 -11.12
CA ASN A 80 8.22 3.25 -10.96
C ASN A 80 6.86 2.53 -11.07
N ALA A 81 6.78 1.30 -10.59
CA ALA A 81 5.58 0.49 -10.59
C ALA A 81 4.91 0.51 -9.21
N LEU A 82 3.58 0.44 -9.18
CA LEU A 82 2.82 0.37 -7.93
C LEU A 82 3.07 -0.99 -7.26
N ILE A 83 3.46 -1.00 -6.00
CA ILE A 83 3.39 -2.19 -5.15
C ILE A 83 1.94 -2.32 -4.67
N THR A 84 1.36 -3.49 -4.81
CA THR A 84 -0.06 -3.75 -4.49
C THR A 84 -0.23 -4.46 -3.17
N ARG A 85 0.72 -5.32 -2.79
CA ARG A 85 0.66 -6.11 -1.55
C ARG A 85 2.03 -6.44 -1.03
N VAL A 86 2.16 -6.44 0.30
CA VAL A 86 3.30 -6.99 1.05
C VAL A 86 2.78 -8.07 1.97
N ARG A 87 3.53 -9.17 2.11
CA ARG A 87 3.26 -10.26 3.06
C ARG A 87 4.55 -10.78 3.66
N PHE A 88 4.54 -10.99 4.97
CA PHE A 88 5.62 -11.64 5.70
C PHE A 88 5.22 -13.06 6.10
N THR A 89 6.15 -14.01 5.99
CA THR A 89 5.99 -15.38 6.50
C THR A 89 6.37 -15.50 7.96
N ASP A 90 7.35 -14.71 8.34
CA ASP A 90 7.84 -14.52 9.70
C ASP A 90 8.31 -13.08 9.85
N ALA A 91 8.87 -12.75 10.99
CA ALA A 91 9.27 -11.39 11.30
C ALA A 91 10.37 -10.81 10.38
N ASN A 92 11.11 -11.64 9.61
CA ASN A 92 12.21 -11.22 8.75
C ASN A 92 11.98 -11.46 7.27
N HIS A 93 11.28 -12.56 6.91
CA HIS A 93 11.14 -12.97 5.52
C HIS A 93 9.77 -12.55 4.97
N GLY A 94 9.79 -11.90 3.83
CA GLY A 94 8.58 -11.43 3.18
C GLY A 94 8.74 -11.23 1.69
N LEU A 95 7.60 -11.10 1.02
CA LEU A 95 7.49 -10.76 -0.38
C LEU A 95 6.63 -9.52 -0.57
N ALA A 96 6.95 -8.75 -1.60
CA ALA A 96 6.11 -7.69 -2.12
C ALA A 96 5.82 -7.95 -3.59
N ILE A 97 4.59 -7.67 -4.01
CA ILE A 97 4.14 -7.82 -5.39
C ILE A 97 3.56 -6.51 -5.90
N GLY A 98 3.51 -6.35 -7.23
CA GLY A 98 3.00 -5.12 -7.81
C GLY A 98 2.65 -5.21 -9.29
N HIS A 99 2.49 -4.03 -9.86
CA HIS A 99 2.28 -3.88 -11.30
C HIS A 99 3.49 -4.37 -12.08
N GLU A 100 3.32 -4.61 -13.38
CA GLU A 100 4.35 -5.14 -14.29
C GLU A 100 4.90 -6.51 -13.87
N GLY A 101 4.13 -7.31 -13.11
CA GLY A 101 4.59 -8.60 -12.58
C GLY A 101 5.75 -8.47 -11.60
N TRP A 102 5.89 -7.31 -10.96
CA TRP A 102 6.99 -7.05 -10.04
C TRP A 102 6.87 -7.87 -8.77
N ILE A 103 7.94 -8.59 -8.45
CA ILE A 103 8.08 -9.38 -7.23
C ILE A 103 9.41 -9.01 -6.58
N LEU A 104 9.33 -8.67 -5.30
CA LEU A 104 10.46 -8.35 -4.43
C LEU A 104 10.48 -9.29 -3.23
N GLN A 105 11.68 -9.61 -2.74
CA GLN A 105 11.90 -10.43 -1.56
C GLN A 105 12.73 -9.67 -0.52
N THR A 106 12.42 -9.87 0.75
CA THR A 106 13.22 -9.41 1.89
C THR A 106 13.57 -10.56 2.83
N GLN A 107 14.72 -10.46 3.50
CA GLN A 107 15.20 -11.41 4.51
C GLN A 107 15.62 -10.70 5.81
N ASP A 108 15.40 -9.38 5.90
CA ASP A 108 15.82 -8.52 7.02
C ASP A 108 14.68 -7.66 7.60
N GLY A 109 13.45 -8.17 7.48
CA GLY A 109 12.26 -7.50 7.98
C GLY A 109 11.82 -6.32 7.10
N GLY A 110 12.28 -6.23 5.85
CA GLY A 110 11.88 -5.19 4.93
C GLY A 110 12.78 -3.96 4.92
N GLN A 111 13.96 -4.03 5.54
CA GLN A 111 14.95 -2.95 5.45
C GLN A 111 15.59 -2.90 4.07
N SER A 112 15.80 -4.06 3.46
CA SER A 112 16.26 -4.20 2.08
C SER A 112 15.41 -5.19 1.30
N TRP A 113 15.26 -4.92 -0.01
CA TRP A 113 14.44 -5.69 -0.93
C TRP A 113 15.21 -6.01 -2.20
N HIS A 114 15.15 -7.27 -2.59
CA HIS A 114 15.78 -7.82 -3.78
C HIS A 114 14.73 -8.13 -4.84
N GLU A 115 14.97 -7.73 -6.11
CA GLU A 115 14.07 -8.00 -7.21
C GLU A 115 14.20 -9.45 -7.69
N ILE A 116 13.08 -10.17 -7.66
CA ILE A 116 12.95 -11.53 -8.19
C ILE A 116 12.50 -11.49 -9.65
N SER A 117 11.46 -10.69 -9.97
CA SER A 117 10.99 -10.52 -11.35
C SER A 117 10.42 -9.12 -11.59
N PHE A 118 10.52 -8.64 -12.84
CA PHE A 118 9.89 -7.41 -13.32
C PHE A 118 9.75 -7.46 -14.84
N GLY A 119 8.57 -7.08 -15.37
CA GLY A 119 8.31 -7.04 -16.81
C GLY A 119 8.24 -8.41 -17.49
N GLU A 120 8.47 -9.45 -16.75
CA GLU A 120 8.28 -10.83 -17.22
C GLU A 120 6.79 -11.16 -17.24
N PHE A 121 6.41 -12.19 -18.01
CA PHE A 121 5.04 -12.71 -18.01
C PHE A 121 3.96 -11.70 -18.46
N GLY A 122 4.29 -10.86 -19.49
CA GLY A 122 3.33 -9.95 -20.09
C GLY A 122 2.99 -8.71 -19.30
N SER A 123 3.80 -8.34 -18.31
CA SER A 123 3.61 -7.13 -17.48
C SER A 123 2.27 -7.08 -16.74
N THR A 124 1.69 -8.24 -16.42
CA THR A 124 0.38 -8.32 -15.77
C THR A 124 0.45 -7.86 -14.31
N PRO A 125 -0.43 -6.97 -13.86
CA PRO A 125 -0.51 -6.57 -12.45
C PRO A 125 -0.81 -7.76 -11.55
N LEU A 126 0.00 -7.95 -10.50
CA LEU A 126 -0.27 -8.85 -9.40
C LEU A 126 -1.06 -8.12 -8.32
N LEU A 127 -2.12 -8.72 -7.78
CA LEU A 127 -3.09 -8.04 -6.91
C LEU A 127 -3.16 -8.64 -5.50
N SER A 128 -2.95 -9.95 -5.36
CA SER A 128 -3.01 -10.64 -4.08
C SER A 128 -1.89 -11.65 -3.93
N LEU A 129 -1.41 -11.81 -2.71
CA LEU A 129 -0.29 -12.67 -2.35
C LEU A 129 -0.58 -13.33 -1.01
N GLU A 130 -0.55 -14.67 -0.96
CA GLU A 130 -0.74 -15.43 0.27
C GLU A 130 0.16 -16.67 0.30
N GLN A 131 0.55 -17.09 1.51
CA GLN A 131 1.34 -18.31 1.71
C GLN A 131 0.45 -19.49 2.08
N GLN A 132 0.69 -20.62 1.43
CA GLN A 132 0.07 -21.89 1.78
C GLN A 132 0.71 -22.48 3.04
N SER A 133 -0.01 -23.37 3.73
CA SER A 133 0.47 -24.02 4.97
C SER A 133 1.73 -24.89 4.79
N ASN A 134 2.03 -25.32 3.56
CA ASN A 134 3.26 -26.05 3.22
C ASN A 134 4.46 -25.12 2.93
N GLY A 135 4.26 -23.80 2.99
CA GLY A 135 5.30 -22.80 2.72
C GLY A 135 5.37 -22.29 1.28
N ASP A 136 4.59 -22.88 0.36
CA ASP A 136 4.48 -22.40 -1.01
C ASP A 136 3.75 -21.05 -1.05
N TRP A 137 4.00 -20.25 -2.08
CA TRP A 137 3.34 -18.98 -2.28
C TRP A 137 2.38 -19.03 -3.46
N LEU A 138 1.25 -18.36 -3.30
CA LEU A 138 0.30 -18.11 -4.37
C LEU A 138 0.14 -16.61 -4.58
N THR A 139 0.08 -16.20 -5.85
CA THR A 139 -0.29 -14.83 -6.23
C THR A 139 -1.34 -14.86 -7.32
N SER A 140 -2.29 -13.95 -7.23
CA SER A 140 -3.32 -13.73 -8.25
C SER A 140 -3.23 -12.30 -8.77
N GLY A 141 -3.77 -12.06 -9.95
CA GLY A 141 -3.64 -10.78 -10.61
C GLY A 141 -4.73 -10.48 -11.63
N ALA A 142 -4.45 -9.50 -12.48
CA ALA A 142 -5.36 -9.09 -13.54
C ALA A 142 -5.53 -10.20 -14.60
N PHE A 143 -6.68 -10.19 -15.27
CA PHE A 143 -6.98 -11.06 -16.43
C PHE A 143 -6.84 -12.56 -16.12
N GLY A 144 -7.28 -13.00 -14.94
CA GLY A 144 -7.21 -14.41 -14.53
C GLY A 144 -5.80 -14.91 -14.20
N TYR A 145 -4.84 -14.01 -14.11
CA TYR A 145 -3.44 -14.38 -13.87
C TYR A 145 -3.25 -14.97 -12.49
N TYR A 146 -2.58 -16.13 -12.45
CA TYR A 146 -2.38 -16.89 -11.23
C TYR A 146 -1.04 -17.63 -11.26
N ARG A 147 -0.25 -17.55 -10.18
CA ARG A 147 1.09 -18.12 -10.10
C ARG A 147 1.37 -18.78 -8.76
N LYS A 148 2.29 -19.72 -8.77
CA LYS A 148 2.78 -20.42 -7.58
C LYS A 148 4.30 -20.40 -7.53
N SER A 149 4.83 -20.25 -6.33
CA SER A 149 6.22 -20.50 -6.00
C SER A 149 6.30 -21.64 -4.97
N ALA A 150 7.16 -22.62 -5.22
CA ALA A 150 7.43 -23.75 -4.33
C ALA A 150 8.80 -23.64 -3.63
N ASP A 151 9.51 -22.53 -3.82
CA ASP A 151 10.87 -22.28 -3.33
C ASP A 151 10.98 -20.94 -2.57
N LYS A 152 9.96 -20.63 -1.77
CA LYS A 152 9.89 -19.43 -0.91
C LYS A 152 9.88 -18.09 -1.66
N GLY A 153 9.49 -18.09 -2.93
CA GLY A 153 9.40 -16.89 -3.75
C GLY A 153 10.58 -16.66 -4.68
N ASP A 154 11.59 -17.54 -4.71
CA ASP A 154 12.77 -17.39 -5.55
C ASP A 154 12.46 -17.63 -7.03
N SER A 155 11.53 -18.52 -7.34
CA SER A 155 11.01 -18.71 -8.69
C SER A 155 9.48 -18.90 -8.72
N TRP A 156 8.86 -18.60 -9.87
CA TRP A 156 7.43 -18.61 -10.02
C TRP A 156 6.99 -19.33 -11.28
N GLN A 157 5.99 -20.19 -11.14
CA GLN A 157 5.35 -20.91 -12.22
C GLN A 157 3.95 -20.35 -12.48
N ASP A 158 3.64 -20.09 -13.75
CA ASP A 158 2.28 -19.75 -14.17
C ASP A 158 1.38 -20.99 -14.02
N LEU A 159 0.22 -20.79 -13.41
CA LEU A 159 -0.82 -21.80 -13.32
C LEU A 159 -1.95 -21.42 -14.30
N PRO A 160 -2.58 -22.42 -14.94
CA PRO A 160 -3.71 -22.12 -15.80
C PRO A 160 -4.85 -21.54 -14.96
N PRO A 161 -5.46 -20.41 -15.38
CA PRO A 161 -6.65 -19.92 -14.72
C PRO A 161 -7.76 -20.98 -14.84
N PRO A 162 -8.70 -21.04 -13.89
CA PRO A 162 -9.91 -21.83 -14.04
C PRO A 162 -10.58 -21.48 -15.37
N LYS A 163 -11.07 -22.49 -16.11
CA LYS A 163 -11.57 -22.34 -17.46
C LYS A 163 -12.62 -21.22 -17.58
N GLY A 164 -12.39 -20.29 -18.53
CA GLY A 164 -13.33 -19.22 -18.86
C GLY A 164 -13.21 -17.98 -17.98
N LEU A 165 -12.17 -17.84 -17.16
CA LEU A 165 -11.94 -16.67 -16.34
C LEU A 165 -10.82 -15.81 -16.94
N ASP A 166 -11.20 -14.61 -17.37
CA ASP A 166 -10.33 -13.52 -17.82
C ASP A 166 -10.53 -12.23 -17.00
N TRP A 167 -11.28 -12.33 -15.89
CA TRP A 167 -11.53 -11.24 -14.97
C TRP A 167 -10.36 -11.05 -13.98
N HIS A 168 -10.26 -9.85 -13.38
CA HIS A 168 -9.28 -9.61 -12.33
C HIS A 168 -9.59 -10.47 -11.10
N LEU A 169 -8.56 -11.15 -10.60
CA LEU A 169 -8.59 -11.97 -9.38
C LEU A 169 -8.01 -11.15 -8.23
N ASN A 170 -8.88 -10.48 -7.48
CA ASN A 170 -8.51 -9.39 -6.58
C ASN A 170 -7.94 -9.86 -5.23
N SER A 171 -8.42 -11.00 -4.69
CA SER A 171 -8.04 -11.40 -3.33
C SER A 171 -8.08 -12.91 -3.13
N LEU A 172 -6.95 -13.47 -2.72
CA LEU A 172 -6.81 -14.79 -2.14
C LEU A 172 -7.20 -14.72 -0.66
N VAL A 173 -8.03 -15.61 -0.18
CA VAL A 173 -8.54 -15.62 1.19
C VAL A 173 -8.42 -17.04 1.75
N PRO A 174 -7.36 -17.33 2.55
CA PRO A 174 -7.21 -18.63 3.19
C PRO A 174 -8.12 -18.78 4.40
N ALA A 175 -8.62 -20.00 4.65
CA ALA A 175 -9.14 -20.37 5.97
C ALA A 175 -7.99 -20.45 7.00
N ASN A 176 -8.30 -20.25 8.28
CA ASN A 176 -7.32 -20.41 9.37
C ASN A 176 -6.72 -21.82 9.42
N THR A 177 -7.42 -22.82 8.89
CA THR A 177 -6.93 -24.20 8.76
C THR A 177 -5.98 -24.41 7.58
N GLY A 178 -5.92 -23.45 6.64
CA GLY A 178 -5.15 -23.54 5.40
C GLY A 178 -5.71 -24.53 4.37
N GLN A 179 -6.80 -25.25 4.67
CA GLN A 179 -7.37 -26.27 3.78
C GLN A 179 -8.31 -25.65 2.74
N THR A 180 -9.30 -24.89 3.20
CA THR A 180 -10.24 -24.21 2.30
C THR A 180 -9.73 -22.81 1.99
N TRP A 181 -9.86 -22.39 0.73
CA TRP A 181 -9.50 -21.06 0.25
C TRP A 181 -10.62 -20.49 -0.61
N LEU A 182 -10.77 -19.18 -0.58
CA LEU A 182 -11.56 -18.44 -1.56
C LEU A 182 -10.65 -17.57 -2.42
N LEU A 183 -11.06 -17.34 -3.66
CA LEU A 183 -10.45 -16.38 -4.57
C LEU A 183 -11.55 -15.49 -5.13
N ALA A 184 -11.53 -14.24 -4.69
CA ALA A 184 -12.53 -13.23 -5.00
C ALA A 184 -12.06 -12.32 -6.15
N GLY A 185 -12.97 -12.00 -7.08
CA GLY A 185 -12.63 -11.24 -8.28
C GLY A 185 -13.77 -10.35 -8.79
N GLU A 186 -13.58 -9.87 -10.01
CA GLU A 186 -14.54 -9.02 -10.70
C GLU A 186 -15.74 -9.81 -11.24
N ALA A 187 -16.79 -9.06 -11.63
CA ALA A 187 -18.02 -9.60 -12.27
C ALA A 187 -18.63 -10.78 -11.48
N GLY A 188 -18.66 -10.67 -10.16
CA GLY A 188 -19.21 -11.73 -9.28
C GLY A 188 -18.36 -12.99 -9.18
N THR A 189 -17.14 -12.96 -9.73
CA THR A 189 -16.23 -14.11 -9.69
C THR A 189 -15.89 -14.46 -8.25
N LEU A 190 -16.25 -15.67 -7.84
CA LEU A 190 -15.82 -16.26 -6.59
C LEU A 190 -15.44 -17.72 -6.86
N LEU A 191 -14.25 -18.10 -6.48
CA LEU A 191 -13.75 -19.46 -6.60
C LEU A 191 -13.52 -20.01 -5.20
N ARG A 192 -13.68 -21.31 -5.05
CA ARG A 192 -13.43 -22.03 -3.82
C ARG A 192 -12.48 -23.20 -4.09
N SER A 193 -11.54 -23.39 -3.18
CA SER A 193 -10.60 -24.51 -3.17
C SER A 193 -10.74 -25.27 -1.85
N ASP A 194 -10.72 -26.59 -1.91
CA ASP A 194 -10.60 -27.50 -0.75
C ASP A 194 -9.22 -28.14 -0.65
N THR A 195 -8.30 -27.71 -1.50
CA THR A 195 -6.96 -28.29 -1.62
C THR A 195 -5.86 -27.25 -1.28
N GLY A 196 -6.21 -26.26 -0.45
CA GLY A 196 -5.26 -25.21 -0.05
C GLY A 196 -4.87 -24.28 -1.20
N GLY A 197 -5.74 -24.05 -2.18
CA GLY A 197 -5.49 -23.18 -3.34
C GLY A 197 -4.82 -23.87 -4.52
N ASN A 198 -4.71 -25.24 -4.55
CA ASN A 198 -4.13 -25.94 -5.68
C ASN A 198 -5.14 -26.23 -6.80
N ASP A 199 -6.40 -26.49 -6.45
CA ASP A 199 -7.49 -26.71 -7.40
C ASP A 199 -8.67 -25.79 -7.06
N TRP A 200 -9.30 -25.21 -8.06
CA TRP A 200 -10.35 -24.22 -7.89
C TRP A 200 -11.66 -24.66 -8.56
N GLN A 201 -12.75 -24.43 -7.86
CA GLN A 201 -14.12 -24.62 -8.34
C GLN A 201 -14.82 -23.27 -8.38
N ILE A 202 -15.54 -22.98 -9.44
CA ILE A 202 -16.35 -21.77 -9.56
C ILE A 202 -17.56 -21.94 -8.62
N VAL A 203 -17.75 -20.97 -7.71
CA VAL A 203 -18.98 -20.86 -6.93
C VAL A 203 -20.07 -20.34 -7.85
N GLU A 204 -21.27 -20.94 -7.79
CA GLU A 204 -22.40 -20.48 -8.59
C GLU A 204 -22.64 -18.99 -8.39
N PRO A 205 -22.70 -18.19 -9.45
CA PRO A 205 -22.82 -16.74 -9.33
C PRO A 205 -24.12 -16.32 -8.60
N PHE A 206 -23.97 -15.50 -7.57
CA PHE A 206 -25.08 -14.94 -6.76
C PHE A 206 -25.07 -13.40 -6.75
N TYR A 207 -24.10 -12.80 -7.42
CA TYR A 207 -23.84 -11.35 -7.52
C TYR A 207 -23.12 -11.07 -8.82
N ASP A 208 -23.32 -9.87 -9.40
CA ASP A 208 -22.74 -9.45 -10.69
C ASP A 208 -21.70 -8.33 -10.57
N GLY A 209 -21.44 -7.81 -9.37
CA GLY A 209 -20.41 -6.79 -9.13
C GLY A 209 -19.09 -7.39 -8.64
N SER A 210 -18.09 -6.54 -8.49
CA SER A 210 -16.75 -6.96 -8.06
C SER A 210 -16.68 -7.22 -6.57
N PHE A 211 -16.04 -8.32 -6.18
CA PHE A 211 -15.52 -8.56 -4.85
C PHE A 211 -14.09 -8.02 -4.77
N TYR A 212 -13.76 -7.33 -3.67
CA TYR A 212 -12.41 -6.79 -3.43
C TYR A 212 -11.67 -7.52 -2.31
N GLY A 213 -12.38 -8.29 -1.49
CA GLY A 213 -11.77 -9.06 -0.44
C GLY A 213 -12.75 -9.97 0.28
N GLY A 214 -12.21 -10.71 1.25
CA GLY A 214 -12.97 -11.59 2.11
C GLY A 214 -12.20 -11.91 3.37
N VAL A 215 -12.88 -12.55 4.34
CA VAL A 215 -12.29 -12.99 5.60
C VAL A 215 -12.94 -14.29 6.07
N HIS A 216 -12.12 -15.21 6.56
CA HIS A 216 -12.59 -16.41 7.22
C HIS A 216 -12.93 -16.08 8.69
N LEU A 217 -14.18 -16.32 9.08
CA LEU A 217 -14.73 -15.97 10.38
C LEU A 217 -14.55 -17.07 11.44
N GLY A 218 -13.94 -18.18 11.05
CA GLY A 218 -13.82 -19.39 11.85
C GLY A 218 -14.92 -20.43 11.57
N GLY A 219 -14.60 -21.69 11.77
CA GLY A 219 -15.49 -22.81 11.42
C GLY A 219 -15.81 -22.85 9.93
N GLU A 220 -17.08 -22.88 9.58
CA GLU A 220 -17.56 -22.88 8.20
C GLU A 220 -17.98 -21.48 7.68
N ARG A 221 -17.67 -20.42 8.45
CA ARG A 221 -18.15 -19.08 8.16
C ARG A 221 -17.16 -18.25 7.40
N TRP A 222 -17.69 -17.53 6.40
CA TRP A 222 -16.91 -16.62 5.55
C TRP A 222 -17.70 -15.33 5.32
N LEU A 223 -16.95 -14.27 5.10
CA LEU A 223 -17.48 -13.00 4.65
C LEU A 223 -16.72 -12.57 3.41
N VAL A 224 -17.43 -12.11 2.36
CA VAL A 224 -16.84 -11.44 1.19
C VAL A 224 -17.50 -10.08 1.02
N TYR A 225 -16.71 -9.11 0.56
CA TYR A 225 -17.15 -7.73 0.42
C TYR A 225 -16.59 -7.11 -0.86
N GLY A 226 -17.23 -6.03 -1.32
CA GLY A 226 -16.79 -5.40 -2.55
C GLY A 226 -17.52 -4.13 -2.90
N MET A 227 -17.92 -4.05 -4.17
CA MET A 227 -18.49 -2.87 -4.78
C MET A 227 -19.83 -2.47 -4.16
N ARG A 228 -20.03 -1.15 -3.98
CA ARG A 228 -21.31 -0.51 -3.57
C ARG A 228 -21.90 -1.06 -2.28
N GLY A 229 -21.04 -1.43 -1.31
CA GLY A 229 -21.48 -1.90 0.01
C GLY A 229 -22.12 -3.29 -0.02
N ASN A 230 -21.86 -4.07 -1.03
CA ASN A 230 -22.30 -5.46 -1.06
C ASN A 230 -21.37 -6.29 -0.19
N ILE A 231 -21.93 -6.86 0.87
CA ILE A 231 -21.29 -7.78 1.80
C ILE A 231 -22.14 -9.04 1.84
N PHE A 232 -21.49 -10.18 1.73
CA PHE A 232 -22.17 -11.48 1.77
C PHE A 232 -21.49 -12.37 2.80
N ARG A 233 -22.27 -13.22 3.45
CA ARG A 233 -21.78 -14.24 4.39
C ARG A 233 -22.21 -15.63 3.92
N SER A 234 -21.29 -16.55 4.07
CA SER A 234 -21.54 -17.98 4.02
C SER A 234 -21.46 -18.55 5.42
N ASP A 235 -22.36 -19.46 5.77
CA ASP A 235 -22.37 -20.23 7.01
C ASP A 235 -22.12 -21.74 6.76
N ASP A 236 -21.78 -22.12 5.51
CA ASP A 236 -21.58 -23.49 5.03
C ASP A 236 -20.31 -23.66 4.21
N ASN A 237 -19.23 -23.11 4.71
CA ASN A 237 -17.89 -23.21 4.13
C ASN A 237 -17.79 -22.70 2.67
N GLY A 238 -18.54 -21.64 2.34
CA GLY A 238 -18.46 -20.95 1.04
C GLY A 238 -19.32 -21.57 -0.07
N HIS A 239 -20.23 -22.51 0.26
CA HIS A 239 -21.11 -23.11 -0.73
C HIS A 239 -22.33 -22.24 -1.06
N ASN A 240 -22.96 -21.67 -0.05
CA ASN A 240 -24.10 -20.76 -0.21
C ASN A 240 -23.83 -19.42 0.45
N TRP A 241 -24.38 -18.36 -0.15
CA TRP A 241 -24.11 -16.98 0.24
C TRP A 241 -25.40 -16.20 0.45
N GLN A 242 -25.46 -15.46 1.55
CA GLN A 242 -26.55 -14.52 1.82
C GLN A 242 -26.03 -13.11 1.88
N ARG A 243 -26.75 -12.16 1.27
CA ARG A 243 -26.43 -10.74 1.35
C ARG A 243 -26.75 -10.22 2.75
N LEU A 244 -25.78 -9.51 3.36
CA LEU A 244 -25.97 -8.88 4.65
C LEU A 244 -26.62 -7.50 4.53
N ASN A 245 -27.26 -7.06 5.60
CA ASN A 245 -27.97 -5.78 5.64
C ASN A 245 -27.01 -4.62 5.91
N PHE A 246 -26.20 -4.27 4.92
CA PHE A 246 -25.33 -3.09 4.93
C PHE A 246 -25.83 -2.11 3.86
N ASN A 247 -26.72 -1.17 4.24
CA ASN A 247 -27.44 -0.32 3.31
C ASN A 247 -26.68 0.98 2.93
N ILE A 248 -25.35 0.94 2.86
CA ILE A 248 -24.52 2.08 2.51
C ILE A 248 -23.79 1.77 1.20
N PRO A 249 -24.05 2.48 0.09
CA PRO A 249 -23.54 2.13 -1.24
C PRO A 249 -22.10 2.63 -1.44
N VAL A 250 -21.17 2.24 -0.55
CA VAL A 250 -19.73 2.54 -0.63
C VAL A 250 -18.94 1.28 -0.91
N SER A 251 -17.96 1.35 -1.81
CA SER A 251 -17.09 0.21 -2.07
C SER A 251 -16.13 0.00 -0.90
N LEU A 252 -15.97 -1.26 -0.48
CA LEU A 252 -15.09 -1.70 0.61
C LEU A 252 -13.89 -2.41 0.00
N PHE A 253 -12.66 -2.01 0.38
CA PHE A 253 -11.42 -2.45 -0.27
C PHE A 253 -10.52 -3.30 0.62
N THR A 254 -10.63 -3.13 1.95
CA THR A 254 -9.76 -3.79 2.92
C THR A 254 -10.52 -4.20 4.16
N HIS A 255 -9.93 -5.09 4.93
CA HIS A 255 -10.38 -5.46 6.26
C HIS A 255 -9.21 -5.65 7.21
N GLU A 256 -9.50 -5.58 8.51
CA GLU A 256 -8.62 -5.95 9.59
C GLU A 256 -9.40 -6.68 10.67
N VAL A 257 -8.85 -7.76 11.20
CA VAL A 257 -9.45 -8.54 12.28
C VAL A 257 -8.66 -8.28 13.56
N LEU A 258 -9.26 -7.57 14.50
CA LEU A 258 -8.62 -7.23 15.77
C LEU A 258 -8.64 -8.43 16.73
N ASP A 259 -7.73 -8.43 17.73
CA ASP A 259 -7.58 -9.52 18.73
C ASP A 259 -8.87 -9.88 19.47
N ASN A 260 -9.79 -8.92 19.64
CA ASN A 260 -11.10 -9.13 20.26
C ASN A 260 -12.17 -9.71 19.31
N GLY A 261 -11.78 -10.09 18.09
CA GLY A 261 -12.66 -10.61 17.05
C GLY A 261 -13.47 -9.54 16.30
N LYS A 262 -13.28 -8.25 16.61
CA LYS A 262 -13.90 -7.16 15.85
C LYS A 262 -13.29 -7.10 14.46
N ILE A 263 -14.13 -7.08 13.44
CA ILE A 263 -13.73 -6.92 12.05
C ILE A 263 -13.94 -5.46 11.66
N LEU A 264 -12.92 -4.82 11.14
CA LEU A 264 -12.96 -3.51 10.52
C LEU A 264 -13.01 -3.68 9.02
N LEU A 265 -13.83 -2.90 8.32
CA LEU A 265 -13.87 -2.84 6.87
C LEU A 265 -13.62 -1.40 6.46
N GLY A 266 -12.65 -1.18 5.58
CA GLY A 266 -12.27 0.12 5.06
C GLY A 266 -12.57 0.27 3.57
N GLY A 267 -12.84 1.50 3.12
CA GLY A 267 -13.15 1.69 1.70
C GLY A 267 -13.29 3.12 1.24
N GLN A 268 -14.07 3.29 0.19
CA GLN A 268 -14.30 4.54 -0.52
C GLN A 268 -14.85 5.65 0.39
N GLY A 269 -14.45 6.89 0.14
CA GLY A 269 -14.92 8.06 0.89
C GLY A 269 -14.42 8.10 2.34
N GLY A 270 -13.32 7.39 2.64
CA GLY A 270 -12.76 7.29 3.97
C GLY A 270 -13.64 6.53 4.95
N PHE A 271 -14.54 5.70 4.44
CA PHE A 271 -15.39 4.87 5.28
C PHE A 271 -14.58 3.83 6.03
N VAL A 272 -14.89 3.71 7.33
CA VAL A 272 -14.50 2.57 8.15
C VAL A 272 -15.73 2.14 8.95
N VAL A 273 -16.06 0.87 8.85
CA VAL A 273 -17.16 0.24 9.59
C VAL A 273 -16.64 -0.96 10.36
N SER A 274 -17.34 -1.33 11.41
CA SER A 274 -17.00 -2.54 12.18
C SER A 274 -18.20 -3.45 12.42
N THR A 275 -17.90 -4.71 12.59
CA THR A 275 -18.85 -5.72 13.12
C THR A 275 -18.16 -6.52 14.23
N LEU A 276 -18.92 -6.90 15.26
CA LEU A 276 -18.50 -7.79 16.36
C LEU A 276 -19.25 -9.13 16.34
N ASP A 277 -20.31 -9.19 15.56
CA ASP A 277 -21.26 -10.31 15.46
C ASP A 277 -21.20 -10.98 14.08
N GLN A 278 -20.01 -10.96 13.46
CA GLN A 278 -19.75 -11.60 12.17
C GLN A 278 -20.67 -11.11 11.04
N GLY A 279 -21.06 -9.84 11.09
CA GLY A 279 -21.84 -9.18 10.05
C GLY A 279 -23.36 -9.16 10.28
N ASP A 280 -23.87 -9.62 11.42
CA ASP A 280 -25.29 -9.46 11.75
C ASP A 280 -25.65 -7.98 11.97
N SER A 281 -24.72 -7.19 12.50
CA SER A 281 -24.82 -5.73 12.57
C SER A 281 -23.53 -5.01 12.22
N PHE A 282 -23.66 -3.74 11.76
CA PHE A 282 -22.53 -2.90 11.41
C PHE A 282 -22.59 -1.55 12.13
N THR A 283 -21.46 -1.13 12.68
CA THR A 283 -21.28 0.20 13.27
C THR A 283 -20.35 1.04 12.41
N ILE A 284 -20.82 2.23 12.03
CA ILE A 284 -19.97 3.18 11.28
C ILE A 284 -19.03 3.87 12.28
N LEU A 285 -17.74 3.67 12.11
CA LEU A 285 -16.70 4.28 12.94
C LEU A 285 -16.21 5.60 12.34
N ARG A 286 -16.12 5.65 11.00
CA ARG A 286 -15.70 6.82 10.27
C ARG A 286 -16.44 6.91 8.93
N ARG A 287 -16.81 8.12 8.53
CA ARG A 287 -17.33 8.41 7.20
C ARG A 287 -16.99 9.84 6.78
N GLY A 288 -16.90 10.01 5.48
CA GLY A 288 -16.66 11.33 4.87
C GLY A 288 -15.21 11.53 4.48
N GLY A 289 -15.04 12.36 3.47
CA GLY A 289 -13.77 12.66 2.82
C GLY A 289 -13.74 12.17 1.36
N ARG A 290 -12.62 12.45 0.70
CA ARG A 290 -12.39 12.09 -0.71
C ARG A 290 -11.30 11.03 -0.88
N LEU A 291 -10.86 10.42 0.23
CA LEU A 291 -9.83 9.38 0.22
C LEU A 291 -10.46 7.99 0.16
N ALA A 292 -9.71 7.02 -0.31
CA ALA A 292 -10.06 5.61 -0.25
C ALA A 292 -9.13 4.91 0.76
N ILE A 293 -9.70 4.26 1.77
CA ILE A 293 -8.92 3.43 2.70
C ILE A 293 -8.51 2.16 1.97
N THR A 294 -7.21 1.94 1.86
CA THR A 294 -6.58 0.83 1.12
C THR A 294 -6.06 -0.27 2.02
N ASP A 295 -5.67 0.10 3.27
CA ASP A 295 -5.28 -0.87 4.29
C ASP A 295 -5.48 -0.31 5.70
N ILE A 296 -5.56 -1.21 6.70
CA ILE A 296 -5.78 -0.90 8.12
C ILE A 296 -4.77 -1.70 8.93
N HIS A 297 -4.07 -1.06 9.84
CA HIS A 297 -3.07 -1.71 10.69
C HIS A 297 -3.22 -1.28 12.15
N PRO A 298 -3.41 -2.22 13.10
CA PRO A 298 -3.46 -1.90 14.53
C PRO A 298 -2.06 -1.55 15.04
N LEU A 299 -1.97 -0.52 15.88
CA LEU A 299 -0.76 -0.10 16.57
C LEU A 299 -0.74 -0.64 18.01
N GLU A 300 0.45 -0.81 18.60
CA GLU A 300 0.63 -1.35 19.93
C GLU A 300 -0.10 -0.55 21.03
N ASN A 301 -0.29 0.74 20.83
CA ASN A 301 -1.00 1.63 21.76
C ASN A 301 -2.53 1.56 21.62
N GLY A 302 -3.06 0.66 20.79
CA GLY A 302 -4.49 0.50 20.51
C GLY A 302 -5.05 1.51 19.50
N SER A 303 -4.23 2.38 18.93
CA SER A 303 -4.60 3.23 17.78
C SER A 303 -4.59 2.41 16.49
N LEU A 304 -5.11 3.00 15.42
CA LEU A 304 -5.12 2.41 14.07
C LEU A 304 -4.35 3.29 13.10
N LEU A 305 -3.46 2.70 12.32
CA LEU A 305 -2.84 3.31 11.18
C LEU A 305 -3.65 2.94 9.93
N LEU A 306 -4.18 3.92 9.24
CA LEU A 306 -4.93 3.75 7.99
C LEU A 306 -4.07 4.17 6.81
N ALA A 307 -3.89 3.26 5.86
CA ALA A 307 -3.36 3.58 4.54
C ALA A 307 -4.48 4.06 3.61
N SER A 308 -4.14 4.94 2.70
CA SER A 308 -5.09 5.46 1.71
C SER A 308 -4.42 5.86 0.41
N ASP A 309 -5.23 6.20 -0.59
CA ASP A 309 -4.81 6.84 -1.85
C ASP A 309 -4.26 8.28 -1.66
N LYS A 310 -4.25 8.78 -0.42
CA LYS A 310 -3.81 10.15 -0.03
C LYS A 310 -2.84 10.14 1.16
N GLY A 311 -2.19 9.02 1.44
CA GLY A 311 -1.21 8.89 2.49
C GLY A 311 -1.67 8.09 3.71
N LEU A 312 -0.94 8.27 4.79
CA LEU A 312 -1.12 7.57 6.06
C LEU A 312 -1.78 8.48 7.10
N PHE A 313 -2.73 7.92 7.85
CA PHE A 313 -3.47 8.61 8.89
C PHE A 313 -3.55 7.75 10.16
N THR A 314 -3.29 8.35 11.31
CA THR A 314 -3.44 7.67 12.61
C THR A 314 -4.73 8.11 13.30
N PHE A 315 -5.48 7.14 13.81
CA PHE A 315 -6.72 7.34 14.56
C PHE A 315 -6.64 6.61 15.90
N ASP A 316 -7.17 7.25 16.94
CA ASP A 316 -7.35 6.59 18.24
C ASP A 316 -8.49 5.54 18.18
N HIS A 317 -8.69 4.82 19.27
CA HIS A 317 -9.75 3.80 19.39
C HIS A 317 -11.18 4.37 19.24
N ASN A 318 -11.36 5.69 19.34
CA ASN A 318 -12.63 6.39 19.11
C ASN A 318 -12.72 6.98 17.69
N PHE A 319 -11.79 6.67 16.80
CA PHE A 319 -11.68 7.22 15.45
C PHE A 319 -11.53 8.75 15.40
N LYS A 320 -10.90 9.34 16.43
CA LYS A 320 -10.41 10.71 16.38
C LYS A 320 -9.01 10.72 15.76
N SER A 321 -8.77 11.64 14.83
CA SER A 321 -7.45 11.83 14.23
C SER A 321 -6.42 12.17 15.30
N VAL A 322 -5.34 11.42 15.35
CA VAL A 322 -4.17 11.73 16.16
C VAL A 322 -3.25 12.59 15.30
N GLU A 323 -3.13 13.88 15.62
CA GLU A 323 -2.19 14.76 14.91
C GLU A 323 -0.75 14.32 15.22
N ASN A 324 0.03 13.98 14.19
CA ASN A 324 1.45 13.74 14.35
C ASN A 324 2.14 15.07 14.69
N ASN A 325 2.84 15.12 15.82
CA ASN A 325 3.58 16.29 16.33
C ASN A 325 4.66 16.85 15.37
N SER A 326 4.90 16.22 14.23
CA SER A 326 5.85 16.69 13.21
C SER A 326 5.47 18.02 12.55
N LYS A 327 4.21 18.50 12.70
CA LYS A 327 3.79 19.82 12.21
C LYS A 327 4.05 20.96 13.21
N GLN A 328 4.29 20.68 14.50
CA GLN A 328 4.51 21.74 15.50
C GLN A 328 5.95 22.29 15.49
N GLU A 329 6.95 21.52 15.10
CA GLU A 329 8.34 22.04 15.04
C GLU A 329 8.56 23.04 13.91
N THR A 330 7.80 22.96 12.81
CA THR A 330 7.94 23.90 11.68
C THR A 330 7.28 25.26 11.95
N THR A 331 6.24 25.31 12.77
CA THR A 331 5.59 26.57 13.14
C THR A 331 6.33 27.32 14.26
N ASN A 332 6.98 26.60 15.17
CA ASN A 332 7.75 27.25 16.23
C ASN A 332 9.10 27.81 15.77
N ASN A 333 9.72 27.21 14.74
CA ASN A 333 10.97 27.74 14.15
C ASN A 333 10.73 28.97 13.24
N THR A 334 9.53 29.15 12.69
CA THR A 334 9.19 30.38 11.92
C THR A 334 8.86 31.54 12.87
N ALA A 335 8.28 31.28 14.04
CA ALA A 335 7.96 32.33 15.00
C ALA A 335 9.21 32.87 15.77
N ILE A 336 10.28 32.05 15.89
CA ILE A 336 11.55 32.48 16.52
C ILE A 336 12.44 33.26 15.52
N GLY A 337 12.27 33.04 14.23
CA GLY A 337 13.00 33.76 13.16
C GLY A 337 12.59 35.22 13.01
N ASP A 338 11.29 35.52 13.18
CA ASP A 338 10.75 36.87 13.00
C ASP A 338 10.93 37.80 14.21
N SER A 339 11.14 37.25 15.43
CA SER A 339 11.37 38.06 16.63
C SER A 339 12.79 38.62 16.74
N ASN A 340 13.78 38.05 16.03
CA ASN A 340 15.15 38.54 16.04
C ASN A 340 15.48 39.62 14.98
N GLN A 341 14.57 39.85 14.01
CA GLN A 341 14.79 40.94 13.04
C GLN A 341 14.20 42.29 13.47
N LEU A 342 13.29 42.32 14.47
CA LEU A 342 12.69 43.56 15.00
C LEU A 342 13.51 44.20 16.13
N ALA A 343 14.50 43.52 16.70
CA ALA A 343 15.30 44.06 17.79
C ALA A 343 16.54 44.88 17.32
N THR A 344 16.86 44.90 16.03
CA THR A 344 18.09 45.55 15.51
C THR A 344 17.86 46.89 14.85
N GLN A 345 16.64 47.47 14.86
CA GLN A 345 16.34 48.78 14.25
C GLN A 345 15.98 49.91 15.22
N GLN A 346 16.19 49.77 16.53
CA GLN A 346 15.87 50.84 17.50
C GLN A 346 17.05 51.46 18.22
N HIS A 347 18.26 51.46 17.65
CA HIS A 347 19.36 52.28 18.21
C HIS A 347 20.11 53.01 17.12
N THR A 348 19.54 54.10 16.59
CA THR A 348 20.31 55.32 16.12
C THR A 348 19.33 56.47 15.89
N LYS A 349 19.02 57.28 16.94
CA LYS A 349 18.74 58.71 16.82
C LYS A 349 19.33 59.38 18.03
N LYS A 350 20.49 60.03 17.84
CA LYS A 350 21.03 61.05 18.74
C LYS A 350 20.40 62.41 18.39
N PRO A 351 20.14 63.28 19.40
CA PRO A 351 19.66 64.64 19.17
C PRO A 351 20.81 65.57 18.90
N GLY A 352 20.58 66.54 18.06
CA GLY A 352 21.48 67.67 17.80
C GLY A 352 20.72 68.96 17.52
N VAL A 353 20.78 69.84 18.49
CA VAL A 353 20.63 71.34 18.47
C VAL A 353 19.44 71.92 17.69
#